data_28625c481519c7669b6d36d18b718820
#
_entry.id   28625c481519c7669b6d36d18b718820
#
_cell.length_a   1.000
_cell.length_b   1.000
_cell.length_c   1.000
_cell.angle_alpha   90.00
_cell.angle_beta   90.00
_cell.angle_gamma   90.00
#
_symmetry.space_group_name_H-M   'P 1'
#
loop_
_entity.id
_entity.type
_entity.pdbx_description
1 polymer ?
#
loop_
_entity_poly.entity_id
_entity_poly.type
_entity_poly.pdbx_seq_one_letter_code
_entity_poly.pdbx_strand_id
1 'polypeptide(L)'
;MIVYWQSTRKGQRLILSDDDNEINEEVGGVRETKRGFDAFAKTFGYEPGRAQKGIPTMEEAKEFVELLKPWELFSGGDGLAVDPLVRSAPE
;
A
#
# COMPACT_ATOMS: atom_id res chain seq x y z
N MET A 1 -6.12 -14.69 2.35
CA MET A 1 -5.58 -13.33 2.55
C MET A 1 -4.86 -12.88 1.29
N ILE A 2 -5.15 -11.68 0.84
CA ILE A 2 -4.55 -11.10 -0.36
C ILE A 2 -4.11 -9.67 -0.09
N VAL A 3 -3.13 -9.21 -0.85
CA VAL A 3 -2.68 -7.83 -0.84
C VAL A 3 -2.67 -7.29 -2.26
N TYR A 4 -3.27 -6.12 -2.46
CA TYR A 4 -3.44 -5.56 -3.79
C TYR A 4 -3.47 -4.03 -3.75
N TRP A 5 -3.14 -3.42 -4.89
CA TRP A 5 -3.29 -1.98 -5.08
C TRP A 5 -4.70 -1.66 -5.57
N GLN A 6 -5.26 -0.60 -5.02
CA GLN A 6 -6.57 -0.10 -5.42
C GLN A 6 -6.45 1.34 -5.87
N SER A 7 -6.95 1.65 -7.07
CA SER A 7 -6.97 3.02 -7.57
C SER A 7 -7.85 3.90 -6.72
N THR A 8 -7.39 5.13 -6.51
CA THR A 8 -8.18 6.18 -5.86
C THR A 8 -8.20 7.40 -6.76
N ARG A 9 -8.92 8.43 -6.35
CA ARG A 9 -9.03 9.66 -7.14
C ARG A 9 -7.66 10.30 -7.41
N LYS A 10 -6.73 10.25 -6.44
CA LYS A 10 -5.44 10.95 -6.52
C LYS A 10 -4.23 10.03 -6.37
N GLY A 11 -4.41 8.74 -6.56
CA GLY A 11 -3.30 7.82 -6.41
C GLY A 11 -3.74 6.38 -6.32
N GLN A 12 -3.06 5.64 -5.47
CA GLN A 12 -3.38 4.23 -5.19
C GLN A 12 -3.13 3.93 -3.73
N ARG A 13 -3.86 2.99 -3.19
CA ARG A 13 -3.62 2.51 -1.82
C ARG A 13 -3.41 1.00 -1.82
N LEU A 14 -2.57 0.54 -0.93
CA LEU A 14 -2.27 -0.88 -0.78
C LEU A 14 -3.17 -1.46 0.28
N ILE A 15 -3.97 -2.43 -0.10
CA ILE A 15 -4.99 -3.04 0.75
C ILE A 15 -4.60 -4.48 1.08
N LEU A 16 -4.69 -4.82 2.37
CA LEU A 16 -4.63 -6.19 2.84
C LEU A 16 -6.06 -6.62 3.16
N SER A 17 -6.52 -7.69 2.53
CA SER A 17 -7.89 -8.15 2.67
C SER A 17 -7.93 -9.64 2.99
N ASP A 18 -8.79 -10.01 3.93
CA ASP A 18 -9.03 -11.40 4.29
C ASP A 18 -10.51 -11.56 4.60
N ASP A 19 -11.25 -12.13 3.66
CA ASP A 19 -12.70 -12.29 3.77
C ASP A 19 -13.10 -13.21 4.94
N ASP A 20 -12.29 -14.23 5.23
CA ASP A 20 -12.56 -15.18 6.31
C ASP A 20 -12.51 -14.52 7.69
N ASN A 21 -11.62 -13.54 7.85
CA ASN A 21 -11.43 -12.82 9.10
C ASN A 21 -11.99 -11.40 9.06
N GLU A 22 -12.67 -11.04 8.00
CA GLU A 22 -13.25 -9.71 7.78
C GLU A 22 -12.22 -8.57 7.90
N ILE A 23 -10.97 -8.84 7.49
CA ILE A 23 -9.91 -7.84 7.49
C ILE A 23 -9.94 -7.10 6.17
N ASN A 24 -9.88 -5.78 6.23
CA ASN A 24 -9.75 -4.91 5.07
C ASN A 24 -9.01 -3.66 5.51
N GLU A 25 -7.68 -3.72 5.45
CA GLU A 25 -6.81 -2.69 6.00
C GLU A 25 -5.99 -2.00 4.93
N GLU A 26 -5.92 -0.68 4.99
CA GLU A 26 -4.99 0.08 4.19
C GLU A 26 -3.63 0.04 4.88
N VAL A 27 -2.66 -0.64 4.25
CA VAL A 27 -1.33 -0.83 4.84
C VAL A 27 -0.28 0.10 4.24
N GLY A 28 -0.62 0.77 3.16
CA GLY A 28 0.25 1.74 2.54
C GLY A 28 -0.48 2.48 1.44
N GLY A 29 0.20 3.42 0.80
CA GLY A 29 -0.43 4.17 -0.27
C GLY A 29 0.52 5.10 -0.99
N VAL A 30 0.07 5.59 -2.13
CA VAL A 30 0.75 6.58 -2.94
C VAL A 30 -0.26 7.65 -3.34
N ARG A 31 0.13 8.91 -3.16
CA ARG A 31 -0.70 10.05 -3.53
C ARG A 31 0.03 10.92 -4.53
N GLU A 32 -0.63 11.25 -5.64
CA GLU A 32 -0.10 12.19 -6.61
C GLU A 32 -0.18 13.61 -6.07
N THR A 33 0.91 14.36 -6.20
CA THR A 33 1.01 15.75 -5.81
C THR A 33 1.61 16.57 -6.94
N LYS A 34 1.65 17.88 -6.77
CA LYS A 34 2.29 18.79 -7.75
C LYS A 34 3.79 18.55 -7.89
N ARG A 35 4.42 17.90 -6.91
CA ARG A 35 5.87 17.65 -6.88
C ARG A 35 6.25 16.21 -7.16
N GLY A 36 5.29 15.38 -7.59
CA GLY A 36 5.50 13.96 -7.83
C GLY A 36 4.56 13.13 -6.98
N PHE A 37 5.08 12.04 -6.43
CA PHE A 37 4.27 11.08 -5.68
C PHE A 37 4.77 10.96 -4.26
N ASP A 38 3.85 11.04 -3.30
CA ASP A 38 4.15 10.80 -1.89
C ASP A 38 3.72 9.38 -1.54
N ALA A 39 4.64 8.61 -0.98
CA ALA A 39 4.39 7.21 -0.60
C ALA A 39 4.47 7.04 0.90
N PHE A 40 3.66 6.14 1.45
CA PHE A 40 3.73 5.78 2.86
C PHE A 40 3.46 4.29 3.04
N ALA A 41 3.97 3.74 4.13
CA ALA A 41 3.72 2.35 4.52
C ALA A 41 3.74 2.23 6.03
N LYS A 42 2.84 1.41 6.58
CA LYS A 42 2.87 1.08 8.00
C LYS A 42 4.07 0.20 8.28
N THR A 43 4.74 0.41 9.41
CA THR A 43 5.89 -0.39 9.82
C THR A 43 5.84 -0.67 11.33
N PHE A 44 6.50 -1.76 11.75
CA PHE A 44 6.61 -2.09 13.16
C PHE A 44 7.42 -1.05 13.93
N GLY A 45 6.94 -0.73 15.14
CA GLY A 45 7.69 0.08 16.07
C GLY A 45 7.92 1.52 15.65
N TYR A 46 7.32 1.94 14.56
CA TYR A 46 7.49 3.28 14.04
C TYR A 46 6.13 3.84 13.62
N GLU A 47 5.58 4.69 14.42
CA GLU A 47 4.34 5.38 14.10
C GLU A 47 4.63 6.84 13.76
N PRO A 48 4.05 7.35 12.68
CA PRO A 48 2.94 6.80 11.87
C PRO A 48 3.34 5.84 10.75
N GLY A 49 4.54 5.32 10.72
CA GLY A 49 5.05 4.49 9.64
C GLY A 49 6.15 5.19 8.86
N ARG A 50 6.48 4.68 7.68
CA ARG A 50 7.51 5.25 6.82
C ARG A 50 6.88 5.99 5.64
N ALA A 51 7.44 7.14 5.30
CA ALA A 51 6.96 7.95 4.17
C ALA A 51 8.13 8.54 3.40
N GLN A 52 7.92 8.73 2.09
CA GLN A 52 8.85 9.44 1.23
C GLN A 52 8.05 10.31 0.28
N LYS A 53 8.45 11.57 0.15
CA LYS A 53 7.75 12.56 -0.67
C LYS A 53 8.52 12.87 -1.94
N GLY A 54 7.79 13.33 -2.96
CA GLY A 54 8.41 13.84 -4.18
C GLY A 54 9.06 12.76 -5.04
N ILE A 55 8.53 11.54 -5.03
CA ILE A 55 9.04 10.45 -5.86
C ILE A 55 8.60 10.73 -7.32
N PRO A 56 9.52 10.60 -8.30
CA PRO A 56 9.22 11.01 -9.68
C PRO A 56 8.11 10.24 -10.38
N THR A 57 7.94 8.94 -10.07
CA THR A 57 6.95 8.10 -10.78
C THR A 57 6.09 7.30 -9.81
N MET A 58 4.89 6.94 -10.26
CA MET A 58 4.01 6.06 -9.51
C MET A 58 4.66 4.70 -9.26
N GLU A 59 5.37 4.16 -10.26
CA GLU A 59 6.02 2.85 -10.13
C GLU A 59 7.07 2.85 -9.03
N GLU A 60 7.92 3.88 -8.98
CA GLU A 60 8.93 4.01 -7.93
C GLU A 60 8.30 4.19 -6.56
N ALA A 61 7.20 4.94 -6.49
CA ALA A 61 6.50 5.15 -5.23
C ALA A 61 5.88 3.85 -4.71
N LYS A 62 5.28 3.07 -5.60
CA LYS A 62 4.72 1.76 -5.22
C LYS A 62 5.82 0.79 -4.80
N GLU A 63 6.96 0.82 -5.48
CA GLU A 63 8.11 0.00 -5.11
C GLU A 63 8.61 0.31 -3.71
N PHE A 64 8.67 1.59 -3.35
CA PHE A 64 9.04 2.00 -1.99
C PHE A 64 8.13 1.34 -0.95
N VAL A 65 6.82 1.36 -1.18
CA VAL A 65 5.85 0.76 -0.26
C VAL A 65 6.01 -0.76 -0.21
N GLU A 66 6.14 -1.39 -1.37
CA GLU A 66 6.23 -2.86 -1.47
C GLU A 66 7.49 -3.40 -0.83
N LEU A 67 8.61 -2.68 -0.91
CA LEU A 67 9.87 -3.09 -0.28
C LEU A 67 9.79 -3.12 1.25
N LEU A 68 8.94 -2.31 1.84
CA LEU A 68 8.73 -2.28 3.28
C LEU A 68 7.81 -3.41 3.77
N LYS A 69 7.12 -4.09 2.86
CA LYS A 69 6.23 -5.22 3.15
C LYS A 69 5.27 -4.94 4.32
N PRO A 70 4.47 -3.88 4.25
CA PRO A 70 3.62 -3.48 5.37
C PRO A 70 2.55 -4.52 5.73
N TRP A 71 2.20 -5.41 4.80
CA TRP A 71 1.26 -6.49 5.07
C TRP A 71 1.81 -7.51 6.07
N GLU A 72 3.12 -7.57 6.27
CA GLU A 72 3.73 -8.50 7.22
C GLU A 72 3.53 -8.09 8.69
N LEU A 73 2.98 -6.90 8.93
CA LEU A 73 2.56 -6.49 10.27
C LEU A 73 1.40 -7.31 10.81
N PHE A 74 0.66 -7.97 9.93
CA PHE A 74 -0.56 -8.69 10.29
C PHE A 74 -0.31 -10.19 10.27
N SER A 75 -0.96 -10.88 11.21
CA SER A 75 -0.90 -12.34 11.29
C SER A 75 -1.37 -12.96 9.96
N GLY A 76 -0.56 -13.84 9.40
CA GLY A 76 -0.83 -14.45 8.11
C GLY A 76 -0.35 -13.66 6.91
N GLY A 77 0.22 -12.47 7.13
CA GLY A 77 0.75 -11.64 6.04
C GLY A 77 2.13 -12.05 5.53
N ASP A 78 2.85 -12.86 6.30
CA ASP A 78 4.20 -13.29 5.91
C ASP A 78 4.17 -14.08 4.61
N GLY A 79 5.05 -13.74 3.69
CA GLY A 79 5.19 -14.47 2.44
C GLY A 79 4.17 -14.14 1.37
N LEU A 80 3.28 -13.19 1.62
CA LEU A 80 2.33 -12.74 0.60
C LEU A 80 3.04 -11.97 -0.49
N ALA A 81 2.57 -12.15 -1.73
CA ALA A 81 2.99 -11.34 -2.86
C ALA A 81 1.86 -10.38 -3.24
N VAL A 82 2.24 -9.19 -3.69
CA VAL A 82 1.26 -8.20 -4.15
C VAL A 82 0.63 -8.68 -5.46
N ASP A 83 -0.71 -8.64 -5.53
CA ASP A 83 -1.43 -8.97 -6.76
C ASP A 83 -1.01 -7.98 -7.85
N PRO A 84 -0.59 -8.46 -9.03
CA PRO A 84 -0.16 -7.57 -10.10
C PRO A 84 -1.28 -6.73 -10.71
N LEU A 85 -2.54 -7.11 -10.49
CA LEU A 85 -3.67 -6.35 -11.03
C LEU A 85 -4.10 -5.24 -10.07
N VAL A 86 -4.12 -4.02 -10.58
CA VAL A 86 -4.65 -2.87 -9.83
C VAL A 86 -6.17 -2.91 -9.92
N ARG A 87 -6.84 -2.81 -8.78
CA ARG A 87 -8.30 -2.81 -8.72
C ARG A 87 -8.85 -1.39 -8.69
N SER A 88 -10.01 -1.22 -9.30
CA SER A 88 -10.70 0.07 -9.23
C SER A 88 -11.39 0.21 -7.87
N ALA A 89 -11.36 1.42 -7.33
CA ALA A 89 -12.09 1.70 -6.10
C ALA A 89 -13.60 1.67 -6.39
N PRO A 90 -14.43 1.13 -5.51
CA PRO A 90 -15.86 1.25 -5.64
C PRO A 90 -16.26 2.72 -5.47
N GLU A 91 -17.15 3.18 -6.30
CA GLU A 91 -17.68 4.55 -6.22
C GLU A 91 -18.84 4.64 -5.23
#